data_b270cb49155df72530d2415efe9d9305
#
_entry.id   b270cb49155df72530d2415efe9d9305
#
_cell.length_a   1.000
_cell.length_b   1.000
_cell.length_c   1.000
_cell.angle_alpha   90.00
_cell.angle_beta   90.00
_cell.angle_gamma   90.00
#
_symmetry.space_group_name_H-M   'P 1'
#
loop_
_entity.id
_entity.type
_entity.pdbx_description
1 polymer ?
#
loop_
_entity_poly.entity_id
_entity_poly.type
_entity_poly.pdbx_seq_one_letter_code
_entity_poly.pdbx_strand_id
1 'polypeptide(L)'
;LLAWVTIASSVVSDVVDKREFIMQRVISQHFQDLLIADEDGIHAAITGNGAIQNITTAITNPDYARNISITTTNNDTPSGDVKIIGLVRGKNDEEEITISAGSTAYGNKAFDTITKIVIPTGVSASDTVTVGFSDKIGLDNPIVSTADVFKKKVNNEDKTSELSGKVSATYHTVDCATIVVNEDMMLKYKSILTI
;
A
#
# COMPACT_ATOMS: atom_id res chain seq x y z
N LEU A 1 -22.88 12.47 23.09
CA LEU A 1 -23.48 13.46 22.18
C LEU A 1 -24.98 13.51 22.47
N LEU A 2 -25.46 14.68 22.87
CA LEU A 2 -26.86 14.91 23.12
C LEU A 2 -27.60 15.14 21.80
N ALA A 3 -28.72 14.45 21.61
CA ALA A 3 -29.61 14.73 20.50
C ALA A 3 -30.32 16.11 20.80
N TRP A 4 -30.32 16.99 19.82
CA TRP A 4 -31.08 18.22 19.88
C TRP A 4 -32.47 17.97 19.31
N VAL A 5 -33.49 18.18 20.11
CA VAL A 5 -34.88 18.15 19.66
C VAL A 5 -35.35 19.60 19.49
N THR A 6 -35.64 20.01 18.28
CA THR A 6 -36.26 21.29 17.99
C THR A 6 -37.77 21.09 18.00
N ILE A 7 -38.45 21.66 18.98
CA ILE A 7 -39.91 21.67 19.06
C ILE A 7 -40.41 22.97 18.43
N ALA A 8 -40.95 22.88 17.23
CA ALA A 8 -41.71 23.96 16.61
C ALA A 8 -43.19 23.63 16.76
N SER A 9 -43.91 24.45 17.55
CA SER A 9 -45.35 24.33 17.82
C SER A 9 -45.79 22.94 18.34
N SER A 10 -45.57 22.63 19.58
CA SER A 10 -46.16 21.53 20.40
C SER A 10 -46.38 20.16 19.73
N VAL A 11 -45.91 19.97 18.52
CA VAL A 11 -45.94 18.65 17.79
C VAL A 11 -44.52 18.29 17.38
N VAL A 12 -44.01 17.19 17.90
CA VAL A 12 -42.76 16.56 17.38
C VAL A 12 -43.13 15.84 16.09
N SER A 13 -42.82 16.45 14.96
CA SER A 13 -43.18 15.91 13.65
C SER A 13 -42.20 14.85 13.15
N ASP A 14 -40.95 14.89 13.61
CA ASP A 14 -39.95 13.90 13.28
C ASP A 14 -38.77 13.92 14.24
N VAL A 15 -38.24 12.77 14.63
CA VAL A 15 -37.01 12.63 15.41
C VAL A 15 -36.03 11.89 14.52
N VAL A 16 -35.19 12.62 13.81
CA VAL A 16 -34.12 12.03 13.00
C VAL A 16 -32.91 11.79 13.89
N ASP A 17 -32.61 10.54 14.17
CA ASP A 17 -31.34 10.17 14.81
C ASP A 17 -30.20 10.31 13.79
N LYS A 18 -29.44 11.39 13.91
CA LYS A 18 -28.25 11.67 13.09
C LYS A 18 -26.95 11.11 13.65
N ARG A 19 -27.03 10.18 14.59
CA ARG A 19 -25.81 9.54 15.09
C ARG A 19 -25.27 8.61 14.01
N GLU A 20 -24.11 8.94 13.48
CA GLU A 20 -23.32 7.95 12.74
C GLU A 20 -22.85 6.89 13.75
N PHE A 21 -23.32 5.67 13.60
CA PHE A 21 -22.78 4.54 14.32
C PHE A 21 -21.44 4.17 13.70
N ILE A 22 -20.38 4.80 14.21
CA ILE A 22 -19.02 4.40 13.87
C ILE A 22 -18.69 3.16 14.71
N MET A 23 -18.81 1.99 14.12
CA MET A 23 -18.32 0.75 14.74
C MET A 23 -16.83 0.63 14.52
N GLN A 24 -16.04 0.92 15.55
CA GLN A 24 -14.62 0.58 15.56
C GLN A 24 -14.46 -0.92 15.86
N ARG A 25 -13.82 -1.61 14.96
CA ARG A 25 -13.46 -3.03 15.12
C ARG A 25 -11.96 -3.14 15.32
N VAL A 26 -11.55 -3.91 16.34
CA VAL A 26 -10.16 -4.32 16.49
C VAL A 26 -9.90 -5.52 15.59
N ILE A 27 -8.91 -5.39 14.72
CA ILE A 27 -8.48 -6.43 13.79
C ILE A 27 -7.10 -6.91 14.22
N SER A 28 -6.88 -8.21 14.11
CA SER A 28 -5.57 -8.84 14.23
C SER A 28 -5.23 -9.44 12.86
N GLN A 29 -4.31 -8.84 12.14
CA GLN A 29 -3.82 -9.33 10.86
C GLN A 29 -2.49 -10.04 11.09
N HIS A 30 -2.37 -11.25 10.55
CA HIS A 30 -1.19 -12.09 10.67
C HIS A 30 -0.54 -12.26 9.31
N PHE A 31 0.77 -12.17 9.29
CA PHE A 31 1.63 -12.39 8.13
C PHE A 31 2.60 -13.49 8.51
N GLN A 32 2.65 -14.53 7.71
CA GLN A 32 3.53 -15.68 7.92
C GLN A 32 4.57 -15.73 6.81
N ASP A 33 5.78 -16.14 7.14
CA ASP A 33 6.87 -16.34 6.18
C ASP A 33 7.11 -15.12 5.27
N LEU A 34 7.13 -13.91 5.88
CA LEU A 34 7.31 -12.66 5.14
C LEU A 34 8.61 -12.71 4.32
N LEU A 35 8.49 -12.34 3.05
CA LEU A 35 9.65 -12.14 2.19
C LEU A 35 10.29 -10.78 2.46
N ILE A 36 11.63 -10.71 2.37
CA ILE A 36 12.34 -9.43 2.35
C ILE A 36 11.99 -8.66 1.08
N ALA A 37 12.25 -7.34 1.09
CA ALA A 37 12.15 -6.53 -0.12
C ALA A 37 12.97 -7.15 -1.26
N ASP A 38 12.38 -7.16 -2.44
CA ASP A 38 12.98 -7.76 -3.64
C ASP A 38 12.80 -6.79 -4.82
N GLU A 39 13.91 -6.31 -5.37
CA GLU A 39 13.91 -5.26 -6.40
C GLU A 39 13.41 -5.74 -7.77
N ASP A 40 13.36 -7.04 -8.01
CA ASP A 40 12.87 -7.67 -9.24
C ASP A 40 11.78 -8.75 -9.00
N GLY A 41 11.29 -8.82 -7.77
CA GLY A 41 10.32 -9.83 -7.34
C GLY A 41 8.94 -9.76 -8.02
N ILE A 42 8.61 -8.65 -8.70
CA ILE A 42 7.38 -8.49 -9.49
C ILE A 42 7.64 -8.77 -10.97
N HIS A 43 8.66 -8.15 -11.52
CA HIS A 43 9.06 -8.33 -12.91
C HIS A 43 10.55 -8.08 -13.06
N ALA A 44 11.25 -9.06 -13.65
CA ALA A 44 12.64 -8.94 -14.01
C ALA A 44 12.89 -7.79 -15.00
N ALA A 45 14.15 -7.51 -15.33
CA ALA A 45 14.53 -6.37 -16.14
C ALA A 45 13.72 -6.24 -17.44
N ILE A 46 13.02 -5.12 -17.59
CA ILE A 46 12.31 -4.70 -18.79
C ILE A 46 13.24 -3.74 -19.53
N THR A 47 13.67 -4.11 -20.72
CA THR A 47 14.46 -3.22 -21.57
C THR A 47 13.55 -2.15 -22.19
N GLY A 48 13.92 -0.88 -22.08
CA GLY A 48 13.22 0.24 -22.70
C GLY A 48 13.29 0.16 -24.22
N ASN A 49 12.47 0.94 -24.89
CA ASN A 49 12.49 1.06 -26.37
C ASN A 49 12.20 2.48 -26.86
N GLY A 50 12.19 3.45 -25.93
CA GLY A 50 11.85 4.86 -26.23
C GLY A 50 10.37 5.10 -26.53
N ALA A 51 9.51 4.10 -26.37
CA ALA A 51 8.06 4.20 -26.54
C ALA A 51 7.33 3.66 -25.30
N ILE A 52 6.05 3.98 -25.16
CA ILE A 52 5.22 3.43 -24.10
C ILE A 52 5.10 1.92 -24.26
N GLN A 53 5.48 1.17 -23.23
CA GLN A 53 5.34 -0.29 -23.19
C GLN A 53 4.29 -0.69 -22.17
N ASN A 54 3.40 -1.59 -22.56
CA ASN A 54 2.37 -2.16 -21.70
C ASN A 54 2.74 -3.62 -21.39
N ILE A 55 3.14 -3.88 -20.18
CA ILE A 55 3.55 -5.21 -19.72
C ILE A 55 2.36 -5.83 -18.97
N THR A 56 1.89 -6.98 -19.44
CA THR A 56 0.75 -7.71 -18.87
C THR A 56 1.06 -9.20 -18.64
N THR A 57 2.28 -9.61 -18.93
CA THR A 57 2.75 -10.98 -18.79
C THR A 57 4.01 -11.05 -17.93
N ALA A 58 4.36 -12.21 -17.43
CA ALA A 58 5.51 -12.44 -16.55
C ALA A 58 5.51 -11.57 -15.29
N ILE A 59 4.32 -11.20 -14.81
CA ILE A 59 4.14 -10.44 -13.56
C ILE A 59 3.93 -11.45 -12.43
N THR A 60 4.77 -11.37 -11.41
CA THR A 60 4.62 -12.11 -10.16
C THR A 60 4.01 -11.19 -9.11
N ASN A 61 3.00 -11.64 -8.40
CA ASN A 61 2.43 -10.84 -7.32
C ASN A 61 3.26 -11.00 -6.04
N PRO A 62 3.32 -9.98 -5.18
CA PRO A 62 4.00 -10.09 -3.89
C PRO A 62 3.29 -11.10 -2.96
N ASP A 63 3.99 -11.55 -1.93
CA ASP A 63 3.49 -12.48 -0.89
C ASP A 63 2.24 -11.97 -0.18
N TYR A 64 2.22 -10.68 0.13
CA TYR A 64 1.12 -9.90 0.72
C TYR A 64 0.98 -8.58 -0.02
N ALA A 65 -0.04 -7.80 0.32
CA ALA A 65 -0.14 -6.44 -0.20
C ALA A 65 1.11 -5.61 0.17
N ARG A 66 1.90 -5.21 -0.83
CA ARG A 66 3.18 -4.50 -0.68
C ARG A 66 3.22 -3.25 -1.54
N ASN A 67 3.98 -2.26 -1.10
CA ASN A 67 4.32 -1.15 -1.98
C ASN A 67 5.37 -1.59 -3.01
N ILE A 68 5.32 -0.93 -4.16
CA ILE A 68 6.16 -1.27 -5.31
C ILE A 68 7.46 -0.48 -5.26
N SER A 69 8.56 -1.12 -5.63
CA SER A 69 9.85 -0.50 -5.92
C SER A 69 10.14 -0.56 -7.41
N ILE A 70 10.72 0.49 -7.95
CA ILE A 70 11.15 0.60 -9.34
C ILE A 70 12.62 0.95 -9.36
N THR A 71 13.45 0.07 -9.87
CA THR A 71 14.90 0.30 -10.01
C THR A 71 15.26 0.48 -11.48
N THR A 72 16.04 1.50 -11.80
CA THR A 72 16.47 1.82 -13.16
C THR A 72 17.99 1.73 -13.30
N THR A 73 18.46 1.34 -14.49
CA THR A 73 19.86 1.54 -14.87
C THR A 73 20.14 3.03 -15.14
N ASN A 74 21.40 3.38 -15.33
CA ASN A 74 21.85 4.76 -15.62
C ASN A 74 22.73 4.78 -16.86
N ASN A 75 22.23 4.24 -17.98
CA ASN A 75 23.00 4.26 -19.22
C ASN A 75 22.67 5.49 -20.09
N ASP A 76 21.38 5.88 -20.09
CA ASP A 76 20.89 6.97 -20.97
C ASP A 76 19.85 7.85 -20.23
N THR A 77 20.05 8.09 -18.93
CA THR A 77 19.22 8.97 -18.08
C THR A 77 17.71 8.68 -18.14
N PRO A 78 17.25 7.46 -17.80
CA PRO A 78 15.83 7.11 -17.81
C PRO A 78 15.01 8.06 -16.91
N SER A 79 13.84 8.44 -17.38
CA SER A 79 12.96 9.40 -16.73
C SER A 79 11.48 9.17 -17.05
N GLY A 80 10.61 9.85 -16.33
CA GLY A 80 9.16 9.77 -16.45
C GLY A 80 8.51 8.97 -15.31
N ASP A 81 7.26 8.58 -15.51
CA ASP A 81 6.48 7.89 -14.51
C ASP A 81 6.16 6.46 -14.96
N VAL A 82 6.60 5.48 -14.19
CA VAL A 82 6.15 4.10 -14.35
C VAL A 82 4.80 3.98 -13.66
N LYS A 83 3.78 3.52 -14.42
CA LYS A 83 2.44 3.33 -13.88
C LYS A 83 2.22 1.86 -13.54
N ILE A 84 1.82 1.61 -12.30
CA ILE A 84 1.40 0.30 -11.80
C ILE A 84 -0.12 0.28 -11.74
N ILE A 85 -0.73 -0.75 -12.29
CA ILE A 85 -2.18 -0.96 -12.30
C ILE A 85 -2.47 -2.32 -11.70
N GLY A 86 -3.40 -2.38 -10.77
CA GLY A 86 -3.72 -3.62 -10.07
C GLY A 86 -4.85 -3.49 -9.05
N LEU A 87 -4.78 -4.27 -8.01
CA LEU A 87 -5.74 -4.25 -6.91
C LEU A 87 -5.06 -3.76 -5.63
N VAL A 88 -5.71 -2.84 -4.96
CA VAL A 88 -5.39 -2.40 -3.59
C VAL A 88 -6.59 -2.71 -2.72
N ARG A 89 -6.42 -3.58 -1.74
CA ARG A 89 -7.53 -4.10 -0.90
C ARG A 89 -8.69 -4.62 -1.74
N GLY A 90 -8.37 -5.41 -2.77
CA GLY A 90 -9.34 -6.02 -3.68
C GLY A 90 -10.09 -5.05 -4.60
N LYS A 91 -9.72 -3.77 -4.67
CA LYS A 91 -10.32 -2.76 -5.56
C LYS A 91 -9.32 -2.33 -6.62
N ASN A 92 -9.80 -2.11 -7.84
CA ASN A 92 -8.96 -1.58 -8.92
C ASN A 92 -8.38 -0.23 -8.51
N ASP A 93 -7.08 -0.11 -8.66
CA ASP A 93 -6.34 1.11 -8.36
C ASP A 93 -5.08 1.21 -9.23
N GLU A 94 -4.51 2.41 -9.31
CA GLU A 94 -3.27 2.66 -10.03
C GLU A 94 -2.38 3.64 -9.28
N GLU A 95 -1.07 3.56 -9.52
CA GLU A 95 -0.08 4.47 -8.97
C GLU A 95 0.96 4.81 -10.02
N GLU A 96 1.33 6.07 -10.11
CA GLU A 96 2.45 6.56 -10.90
C GLU A 96 3.65 6.79 -9.99
N ILE A 97 4.79 6.22 -10.36
CA ILE A 97 6.03 6.27 -9.60
C ILE A 97 7.09 6.92 -10.49
N THR A 98 7.49 8.15 -10.14
CA THR A 98 8.50 8.89 -10.89
C THR A 98 9.86 8.24 -10.73
N ILE A 99 10.50 7.90 -11.84
CA ILE A 99 11.82 7.28 -11.90
C ILE A 99 12.91 8.31 -12.18
N SER A 100 14.10 7.99 -11.70
CA SER A 100 15.33 8.72 -12.03
C SER A 100 16.49 7.76 -12.24
N ALA A 101 17.45 8.18 -13.06
CA ALA A 101 18.58 7.38 -13.50
C ALA A 101 19.37 6.75 -12.34
N GLY A 102 19.63 5.44 -12.43
CA GLY A 102 20.47 4.70 -11.49
C GLY A 102 19.95 4.70 -10.05
N SER A 103 18.64 4.80 -9.85
CA SER A 103 18.05 4.85 -8.51
C SER A 103 16.84 3.93 -8.38
N THR A 104 16.47 3.67 -7.13
CA THR A 104 15.23 2.97 -6.78
C THR A 104 14.21 3.98 -6.28
N ALA A 105 13.05 4.03 -6.93
CA ALA A 105 11.90 4.80 -6.51
C ALA A 105 10.86 3.89 -5.84
N TYR A 106 10.11 4.42 -4.87
CA TYR A 106 9.16 3.65 -4.07
C TYR A 106 7.76 4.24 -4.16
N GLY A 107 6.79 3.37 -4.44
CA GLY A 107 5.38 3.68 -4.34
C GLY A 107 4.90 3.80 -2.88
N ASN A 108 3.69 4.29 -2.71
CA ASN A 108 3.05 4.46 -1.41
C ASN A 108 1.89 3.49 -1.20
N LYS A 109 1.21 3.10 -2.29
CA LYS A 109 0.11 2.14 -2.23
C LYS A 109 0.65 0.72 -2.11
N ALA A 110 -0.06 -0.12 -1.35
CA ALA A 110 0.25 -1.54 -1.25
C ALA A 110 -0.70 -2.34 -2.15
N PHE A 111 -0.15 -2.94 -3.19
CA PHE A 111 -0.89 -3.74 -4.15
C PHE A 111 -0.96 -5.20 -3.71
N ASP A 112 -2.18 -5.76 -3.73
CA ASP A 112 -2.41 -7.21 -3.54
C ASP A 112 -2.10 -7.99 -4.82
N THR A 113 -2.43 -7.36 -5.96
CA THR A 113 -2.30 -7.95 -7.29
C THR A 113 -1.92 -6.88 -8.27
N ILE A 114 -0.94 -7.17 -9.14
CA ILE A 114 -0.55 -6.28 -10.23
C ILE A 114 -0.99 -6.94 -11.52
N THR A 115 -1.75 -6.20 -12.33
CA THR A 115 -2.28 -6.69 -13.61
C THR A 115 -1.57 -6.09 -14.81
N LYS A 116 -0.93 -4.92 -14.62
CA LYS A 116 -0.26 -4.21 -15.70
C LYS A 116 0.81 -3.25 -15.17
N ILE A 117 1.92 -3.19 -15.89
CA ILE A 117 2.98 -2.22 -15.69
C ILE A 117 3.09 -1.42 -17.00
N VAL A 118 3.13 -0.08 -16.90
CA VAL A 118 3.32 0.80 -18.06
C VAL A 118 4.65 1.52 -17.91
N ILE A 119 5.56 1.25 -18.85
CA ILE A 119 6.88 1.91 -18.92
C ILE A 119 6.76 3.16 -19.78
N PRO A 120 7.28 4.32 -19.32
CA PRO A 120 7.20 5.58 -20.08
C PRO A 120 8.16 5.62 -21.26
N THR A 121 7.96 6.59 -22.16
CA THR A 121 8.83 6.87 -23.31
C THR A 121 10.24 7.31 -22.93
N GLY A 122 10.44 7.80 -21.71
CA GLY A 122 11.74 8.23 -21.20
C GLY A 122 12.73 7.11 -20.87
N VAL A 123 12.37 5.84 -21.12
CA VAL A 123 13.27 4.68 -20.95
C VAL A 123 13.73 4.21 -22.32
N SER A 124 15.00 4.43 -22.62
CA SER A 124 15.62 4.10 -23.90
C SER A 124 15.98 2.61 -24.02
N ALA A 125 16.39 2.18 -25.21
CA ALA A 125 16.80 0.80 -25.46
C ALA A 125 18.11 0.38 -24.73
N SER A 126 18.87 1.35 -24.22
CA SER A 126 20.08 1.10 -23.41
C SER A 126 19.78 0.98 -21.91
N ASP A 127 18.57 1.32 -21.48
CA ASP A 127 18.16 1.28 -20.08
C ASP A 127 17.24 0.12 -19.80
N THR A 128 17.27 -0.33 -18.55
CA THR A 128 16.33 -1.32 -18.02
C THR A 128 15.61 -0.79 -16.79
N VAL A 129 14.40 -1.30 -16.59
CA VAL A 129 13.57 -1.08 -15.41
C VAL A 129 13.28 -2.42 -14.79
N THR A 130 13.59 -2.60 -13.51
CA THR A 130 13.10 -3.73 -12.71
C THR A 130 11.96 -3.27 -11.83
N VAL A 131 11.01 -4.14 -11.61
CA VAL A 131 9.85 -3.88 -10.75
C VAL A 131 9.83 -4.89 -9.63
N GLY A 132 9.89 -4.41 -8.43
CA GLY A 132 9.89 -5.21 -7.23
C GLY A 132 8.90 -4.72 -6.18
N PHE A 133 9.03 -5.26 -4.97
CA PHE A 133 8.27 -4.82 -3.81
C PHE A 133 9.20 -4.45 -2.66
N SER A 134 8.71 -3.59 -1.77
CA SER A 134 9.48 -3.08 -0.64
C SER A 134 8.80 -3.42 0.69
N ASP A 135 9.26 -2.81 1.77
CA ASP A 135 8.93 -3.18 3.16
C ASP A 135 7.64 -2.58 3.72
N LYS A 136 6.89 -1.79 2.94
CA LYS A 136 5.56 -1.31 3.38
C LYS A 136 4.51 -2.37 3.09
N ILE A 137 3.82 -2.80 4.14
CA ILE A 137 2.74 -3.79 4.09
C ILE A 137 1.38 -3.10 4.14
N GLY A 138 0.46 -3.53 3.30
CA GLY A 138 -0.93 -3.08 3.28
C GLY A 138 -1.76 -3.69 4.41
N LEU A 139 -2.66 -2.89 4.97
CA LEU A 139 -3.68 -3.36 5.89
C LEU A 139 -4.95 -3.75 5.10
N ASP A 140 -5.53 -4.89 5.42
CA ASP A 140 -6.74 -5.40 4.75
C ASP A 140 -7.94 -4.45 4.90
N ASN A 141 -7.97 -3.74 6.02
CA ASN A 141 -9.04 -2.82 6.34
C ASN A 141 -8.51 -1.39 6.53
N PRO A 142 -9.28 -0.37 6.12
CA PRO A 142 -8.86 1.01 6.24
C PRO A 142 -8.73 1.45 7.70
N ILE A 143 -7.76 2.32 7.96
CA ILE A 143 -7.56 3.04 9.23
C ILE A 143 -7.79 4.52 8.99
N VAL A 144 -8.14 5.27 10.01
CA VAL A 144 -8.41 6.72 9.94
C VAL A 144 -7.25 7.52 10.50
N SER A 145 -6.54 6.95 11.46
CA SER A 145 -5.42 7.60 12.14
C SER A 145 -4.21 6.66 12.18
N THR A 146 -3.02 7.22 12.19
CA THR A 146 -1.78 6.46 12.41
C THR A 146 -1.77 5.77 13.78
N ALA A 147 -2.46 6.34 14.78
CA ALA A 147 -2.62 5.76 16.11
C ALA A 147 -3.59 4.55 16.14
N ASP A 148 -4.30 4.28 15.05
CA ASP A 148 -5.18 3.11 14.97
C ASP A 148 -4.38 1.81 14.94
N VAL A 149 -3.13 1.81 14.43
CA VAL A 149 -2.21 0.68 14.54
C VAL A 149 -1.49 0.78 15.89
N PHE A 150 -1.86 -0.04 16.83
CA PHE A 150 -1.43 0.09 18.23
C PHE A 150 -0.61 -1.08 18.75
N LYS A 151 -0.41 -2.14 17.94
CA LYS A 151 0.40 -3.31 18.31
C LYS A 151 1.11 -3.89 17.10
N LYS A 152 2.41 -4.12 17.24
CA LYS A 152 3.24 -4.92 16.33
C LYS A 152 3.94 -6.02 17.13
N LYS A 153 3.86 -7.25 16.66
CA LYS A 153 4.70 -8.35 17.14
C LYS A 153 5.43 -8.98 15.97
N VAL A 154 6.66 -9.36 16.19
CA VAL A 154 7.48 -10.12 15.24
C VAL A 154 8.01 -11.34 15.99
N ASN A 155 7.81 -12.53 15.42
CA ASN A 155 8.17 -13.81 16.06
C ASN A 155 7.68 -13.89 17.53
N ASN A 156 6.44 -13.40 17.75
CA ASN A 156 5.80 -13.28 19.07
C ASN A 156 6.44 -12.26 20.05
N GLU A 157 7.51 -11.57 19.67
CA GLU A 157 8.10 -10.48 20.44
C GLU A 157 7.36 -9.16 20.21
N ASP A 158 7.26 -8.33 21.24
CA ASP A 158 6.63 -7.00 21.14
C ASP A 158 7.57 -5.99 20.48
N LYS A 159 7.19 -5.52 19.31
CA LYS A 159 7.89 -4.51 18.51
C LYS A 159 7.03 -3.25 18.28
N THR A 160 6.08 -3.00 19.17
CA THR A 160 5.12 -1.87 19.03
C THR A 160 5.81 -0.51 18.99
N SER A 161 6.94 -0.33 19.67
CA SER A 161 7.74 0.91 19.63
C SER A 161 8.26 1.27 18.24
N GLU A 162 8.41 0.28 17.34
CA GLU A 162 8.87 0.48 15.98
C GLU A 162 7.80 1.08 15.04
N LEU A 163 6.54 1.19 15.49
CA LEU A 163 5.44 1.77 14.70
C LEU A 163 5.51 3.30 14.59
N SER A 164 6.32 3.97 15.42
CA SER A 164 6.41 5.44 15.42
C SER A 164 6.90 5.96 14.06
N GLY A 165 6.08 6.81 13.42
CA GLY A 165 6.37 7.37 12.10
C GLY A 165 6.31 6.37 10.93
N LYS A 166 5.90 5.13 11.17
CA LYS A 166 5.90 4.04 10.19
C LYS A 166 4.51 3.70 9.63
N VAL A 167 3.46 4.33 10.15
CA VAL A 167 2.08 4.05 9.76
C VAL A 167 1.56 5.17 8.84
N SER A 168 0.94 4.80 7.73
CA SER A 168 0.23 5.73 6.85
C SER A 168 -1.28 5.47 6.89
N ALA A 169 -2.05 6.44 7.39
CA ALA A 169 -3.51 6.38 7.35
C ALA A 169 -4.06 6.67 5.94
N THR A 170 -3.34 7.45 5.13
CA THR A 170 -3.73 7.77 3.76
C THR A 170 -3.69 6.55 2.85
N TYR A 171 -2.63 5.76 2.95
CA TYR A 171 -2.43 4.57 2.13
C TYR A 171 -2.79 3.27 2.85
N HIS A 172 -3.12 3.35 4.14
CA HIS A 172 -3.41 2.21 5.02
C HIS A 172 -2.28 1.17 5.02
N THR A 173 -1.06 1.66 5.20
CA THR A 173 0.17 0.86 5.17
C THR A 173 0.97 1.01 6.46
N VAL A 174 1.78 -0.01 6.74
CA VAL A 174 2.80 0.02 7.79
C VAL A 174 4.16 -0.25 7.17
N ASP A 175 5.11 0.66 7.36
CA ASP A 175 6.50 0.49 6.94
C ASP A 175 7.21 -0.43 7.96
N CYS A 176 7.62 -1.58 7.48
CA CYS A 176 8.26 -2.63 8.26
C CYS A 176 9.77 -2.75 7.97
N ALA A 177 10.45 -1.64 7.76
CA ALA A 177 11.83 -1.47 7.29
C ALA A 177 12.95 -2.42 7.81
N THR A 178 12.60 -3.50 8.49
CA THR A 178 13.52 -4.52 9.02
C THR A 178 12.88 -5.90 8.99
N ILE A 179 12.21 -6.26 7.89
CA ILE A 179 11.73 -7.63 7.72
C ILE A 179 12.94 -8.52 7.45
N VAL A 180 13.09 -9.55 8.26
CA VAL A 180 14.06 -10.63 8.03
C VAL A 180 13.32 -11.82 7.40
N VAL A 181 14.00 -12.60 6.57
CA VAL A 181 13.41 -13.76 5.89
C VAL A 181 12.74 -14.71 6.90
N ASN A 182 11.54 -15.16 6.57
CA ASN A 182 10.73 -16.11 7.34
C ASN A 182 10.31 -15.57 8.72
N GLU A 183 10.07 -14.28 8.86
CA GLU A 183 9.48 -13.72 10.06
C GLU A 183 7.95 -13.79 10.04
N ASP A 184 7.39 -14.20 11.17
CA ASP A 184 5.97 -14.08 11.43
C ASP A 184 5.68 -12.72 12.07
N MET A 185 4.80 -11.96 11.46
CA MET A 185 4.38 -10.65 11.99
C MET A 185 2.88 -10.64 12.28
N MET A 186 2.52 -9.99 13.39
CA MET A 186 1.14 -9.69 13.73
C MET A 186 0.98 -8.19 13.96
N LEU A 187 0.00 -7.61 13.28
CA LEU A 187 -0.45 -6.24 13.51
C LEU A 187 -1.84 -6.25 14.14
N LYS A 188 -2.05 -5.43 15.19
CA LYS A 188 -3.39 -5.11 15.70
C LYS A 188 -3.71 -3.66 15.46
N TYR A 189 -4.87 -3.44 14.89
CA TYR A 189 -5.33 -2.09 14.55
C TYR A 189 -6.85 -1.97 14.67
N LYS A 190 -7.30 -0.70 14.77
CA LYS A 190 -8.70 -0.35 14.73
C LYS A 190 -9.08 0.02 13.31
N SER A 191 -10.17 -0.53 12.83
CA SER A 191 -10.75 -0.15 11.55
C SER A 191 -12.17 0.34 11.73
N ILE A 192 -12.60 1.25 10.87
CA ILE A 192 -13.98 1.70 10.81
C ILE A 192 -14.72 0.84 9.81
N LEU A 193 -15.79 0.21 10.27
CA LEU A 193 -16.77 -0.40 9.39
C LEU A 193 -17.80 0.66 9.02
N THR A 194 -17.77 1.12 7.78
CA THR A 194 -18.88 1.92 7.22
C THR A 194 -19.98 0.94 6.85
N ILE A 195 -21.09 0.97 7.56
CA ILE A 195 -22.31 0.21 7.27
C ILE A 195 -23.21 1.07 6.36
#